data_ed3f18ff75521d24aef2e8ec648d786a
#
_entry.id   ed3f18ff75521d24aef2e8ec648d786a
#
_cell.length_a   1.000
_cell.length_b   1.000
_cell.length_c   1.000
_cell.angle_alpha   90.00
_cell.angle_beta   90.00
_cell.angle_gamma   90.00
#
_symmetry.space_group_name_H-M   'P 1'
#
loop_
_entity.id
_entity.type
_entity.pdbx_description
1 polymer ?
#
loop_
_entity_poly.entity_id
_entity_poly.type
_entity_poly.pdbx_seq_one_letter_code
_entity_poly.pdbx_strand_id
1 'polypeptide(L)'
;MYTDKVMDHFRNPRNVGTLEDANAIGEIGNAKCGDIMKMYLKIENDIIEDISFETFGCGSAIATSSMATEMVKHHPISEAIKLSNAAVVEALGGLPANKIHCSVLAEQAIKAALVDYYNRQGKDGEAMVGKLMTEEEIEATNHIEED
;
A
#
# COMPACT_ATOMS: atom_id res chain seq x y z
N MET A 1 -12.96 16.77 -2.85
CA MET A 1 -14.05 16.06 -2.16
C MET A 1 -13.89 14.57 -2.30
N TYR A 2 -14.22 13.81 -1.26
CA TYR A 2 -14.07 12.36 -1.26
C TYR A 2 -15.30 11.68 -1.84
N THR A 3 -15.09 10.60 -2.60
CA THR A 3 -16.17 9.77 -3.14
C THR A 3 -16.85 8.97 -2.04
N ASP A 4 -18.02 8.42 -2.34
CA ASP A 4 -18.73 7.53 -1.41
C ASP A 4 -17.91 6.30 -1.07
N LYS A 5 -17.16 5.76 -2.04
CA LYS A 5 -16.27 4.61 -1.81
C LYS A 5 -15.13 4.94 -0.85
N VAL A 6 -14.52 6.13 -1.00
CA VAL A 6 -13.49 6.59 -0.07
C VAL A 6 -14.07 6.68 1.33
N MET A 7 -15.24 7.28 1.47
CA MET A 7 -15.87 7.43 2.78
C MET A 7 -16.26 6.08 3.39
N ASP A 8 -16.70 5.12 2.57
CA ASP A 8 -17.00 3.78 3.05
C ASP A 8 -15.75 3.09 3.59
N HIS A 9 -14.65 3.11 2.84
CA HIS A 9 -13.39 2.51 3.28
C HIS A 9 -12.78 3.23 4.49
N PHE A 10 -13.03 4.51 4.63
CA PHE A 10 -12.60 5.26 5.80
C PHE A 10 -13.41 4.87 7.05
N ARG A 11 -14.72 4.78 6.93
CA ARG A 11 -15.63 4.45 8.07
C ARG A 11 -15.59 2.98 8.44
N ASN A 12 -15.40 2.11 7.46
CA ASN A 12 -15.41 0.66 7.63
C ASN A 12 -14.16 0.06 6.97
N PRO A 13 -12.97 0.40 7.45
CA PRO A 13 -11.74 -0.08 6.80
C PRO A 13 -11.62 -1.60 6.92
N ARG A 14 -11.16 -2.21 5.84
CA ARG A 14 -10.94 -3.66 5.75
C ARG A 14 -9.48 -3.95 6.05
N ASN A 15 -9.22 -5.10 6.66
CA ASN A 15 -7.86 -5.61 6.87
C ASN A 15 -7.00 -4.71 7.75
N VAL A 16 -7.58 -4.07 8.74
CA VAL A 16 -6.85 -3.21 9.69
C VAL A 16 -6.27 -4.05 10.82
N GLY A 17 -5.04 -3.76 11.21
CA GLY A 17 -4.40 -4.35 12.38
C GLY A 17 -3.09 -5.05 12.07
N THR A 18 -2.59 -5.78 13.06
CA THR A 18 -1.38 -6.59 12.90
C THR A 18 -1.76 -8.00 12.45
N LEU A 19 -0.79 -8.73 11.93
CA LEU A 19 -0.96 -10.12 11.51
C LEU A 19 0.18 -10.92 12.14
N GLU A 20 -0.15 -11.71 13.18
CA GLU A 20 0.86 -12.42 13.98
C GLU A 20 1.70 -13.42 13.19
N ASP A 21 1.07 -14.08 12.22
CA ASP A 21 1.75 -15.07 11.38
C ASP A 21 2.27 -14.49 10.06
N ALA A 22 2.43 -13.18 9.98
CA ALA A 22 2.99 -12.54 8.79
C ALA A 22 4.40 -13.04 8.51
N ASN A 23 4.65 -13.37 7.26
CA ASN A 23 5.99 -13.74 6.79
C ASN A 23 6.59 -12.70 5.84
N ALA A 24 5.94 -11.56 5.72
CA ALA A 24 6.44 -10.41 4.98
C ALA A 24 5.88 -9.15 5.62
N ILE A 25 6.75 -8.18 5.88
CA ILE A 25 6.36 -6.92 6.51
C ILE A 25 7.04 -5.79 5.75
N GLY A 26 6.26 -4.78 5.36
CA GLY A 26 6.78 -3.59 4.69
C GLY A 26 6.31 -2.34 5.41
N GLU A 27 7.20 -1.38 5.53
CA GLU A 27 6.89 -0.09 6.15
C GLU A 27 7.44 1.02 5.29
N ILE A 28 6.58 1.96 4.96
CA ILE A 28 6.93 3.14 4.19
C ILE A 28 6.33 4.34 4.91
N GLY A 29 7.08 5.41 5.01
CA GLY A 29 6.54 6.58 5.65
C GLY A 29 7.38 7.81 5.48
N ASN A 30 6.79 8.94 5.83
CA ASN A 30 7.47 10.22 5.90
C ASN A 30 7.27 10.78 7.30
N ALA A 31 8.29 10.67 8.12
CA ALA A 31 8.24 11.11 9.52
C ALA A 31 7.96 12.61 9.64
N LYS A 32 8.35 13.41 8.65
CA LYS A 32 8.10 14.85 8.66
C LYS A 32 6.62 15.17 8.53
N CYS A 33 5.90 14.39 7.73
CA CYS A 33 4.47 14.59 7.51
C CYS A 33 3.61 13.74 8.44
N GLY A 34 4.22 12.81 9.18
CA GLY A 34 3.50 11.93 10.07
C GLY A 34 2.75 10.79 9.38
N ASP A 35 2.93 10.64 8.07
CA ASP A 35 2.28 9.57 7.32
C ASP A 35 3.16 8.33 7.34
N ILE A 36 2.71 7.29 8.03
CA ILE A 36 3.40 6.01 8.11
C ILE A 36 2.41 4.93 7.71
N MET A 37 2.86 3.99 6.86
CA MET A 37 2.06 2.89 6.36
C MET A 37 2.82 1.58 6.56
N LYS A 38 2.22 0.64 7.27
CA LYS A 38 2.82 -0.66 7.51
C LYS A 38 1.90 -1.77 7.01
N MET A 39 2.46 -2.67 6.21
CA MET A 39 1.72 -3.79 5.63
C MET A 39 2.27 -5.11 6.16
N TYR A 40 1.36 -6.00 6.57
CA TYR A 40 1.67 -7.34 7.02
C TYR A 40 1.07 -8.33 6.04
N LEU A 41 1.86 -9.22 5.49
CA LEU A 41 1.41 -10.22 4.53
C LEU A 41 1.69 -11.62 5.02
N LYS A 42 0.74 -12.52 4.81
CA LYS A 42 0.93 -13.95 4.94
C LYS A 42 0.91 -14.53 3.54
N ILE A 43 2.07 -15.04 3.09
CA ILE A 43 2.25 -15.55 1.73
C ILE A 43 2.51 -17.05 1.79
N GLU A 44 1.72 -17.82 1.04
CA GLU A 44 1.89 -19.27 0.88
C GLU A 44 1.69 -19.64 -0.58
N ASN A 45 2.59 -20.45 -1.13
CA ASN A 45 2.53 -20.89 -2.53
C ASN A 45 2.46 -19.70 -3.51
N ASP A 46 3.21 -18.62 -3.19
CA ASP A 46 3.26 -17.38 -3.97
C ASP A 46 1.92 -16.67 -4.08
N ILE A 47 1.00 -16.93 -3.16
CA ILE A 47 -0.30 -16.28 -3.07
C ILE A 47 -0.37 -15.53 -1.74
N ILE A 48 -0.91 -14.32 -1.77
CA ILE A 48 -1.15 -13.53 -0.55
C ILE A 48 -2.41 -14.07 0.11
N GLU A 49 -2.23 -14.99 1.06
CA GLU A 49 -3.34 -15.65 1.75
C GLU A 49 -4.06 -14.70 2.70
N ASP A 50 -3.32 -13.80 3.33
CA ASP A 50 -3.88 -12.80 4.23
C ASP A 50 -3.02 -11.55 4.20
N ILE A 51 -3.63 -10.42 4.54
CA ILE A 51 -2.96 -9.13 4.55
C ILE A 51 -3.66 -8.21 5.54
N SER A 52 -2.89 -7.42 6.28
CA SER A 52 -3.44 -6.38 7.13
C SER A 52 -2.53 -5.16 7.11
N PHE A 53 -3.04 -4.05 7.61
CA PHE A 53 -2.24 -2.83 7.64
C PHE A 53 -2.48 -2.03 8.91
N GLU A 54 -1.46 -1.23 9.25
CA GLU A 54 -1.56 -0.18 10.24
C GLU A 54 -1.06 1.10 9.59
N THR A 55 -1.70 2.21 9.86
CA THR A 55 -1.26 3.50 9.33
C THR A 55 -1.47 4.60 10.36
N PHE A 56 -0.56 5.56 10.34
CA PHE A 56 -0.71 6.83 11.04
C PHE A 56 -0.74 7.90 9.96
N GLY A 57 -1.89 8.54 9.80
CA GLY A 57 -2.08 9.51 8.73
C GLY A 57 -3.53 9.95 8.65
N CYS A 58 -3.87 10.56 7.52
CA CYS A 58 -5.22 11.07 7.31
C CYS A 58 -6.20 9.96 6.87
N GLY A 59 -7.48 10.32 6.77
CA GLY A 59 -8.51 9.39 6.31
C GLY A 59 -8.24 8.81 4.93
N SER A 60 -7.57 9.58 4.05
CA SER A 60 -7.17 9.07 2.73
C SER A 60 -6.16 7.93 2.83
N ALA A 61 -5.24 7.98 3.80
CA ALA A 61 -4.28 6.91 4.02
C ALA A 61 -4.99 5.63 4.43
N ILE A 62 -5.99 5.73 5.30
CA ILE A 62 -6.80 4.59 5.72
C ILE A 62 -7.58 4.01 4.54
N ALA A 63 -8.26 4.87 3.78
CA ALA A 63 -9.09 4.43 2.67
C ALA A 63 -8.27 3.79 1.54
N THR A 64 -7.12 4.37 1.19
CA THR A 64 -6.26 3.82 0.14
C THR A 64 -5.66 2.49 0.55
N SER A 65 -5.24 2.35 1.83
CA SER A 65 -4.71 1.09 2.33
C SER A 65 -5.78 0.01 2.36
N SER A 66 -6.98 0.35 2.83
CA SER A 66 -8.10 -0.57 2.85
C SER A 66 -8.40 -1.11 1.44
N MET A 67 -8.52 -0.21 0.46
CA MET A 67 -8.78 -0.62 -0.92
C MET A 67 -7.63 -1.44 -1.49
N ALA A 68 -6.38 -0.99 -1.30
CA ALA A 68 -5.22 -1.71 -1.83
C ALA A 68 -5.12 -3.13 -1.28
N THR A 69 -5.37 -3.31 0.03
CA THR A 69 -5.33 -4.65 0.63
C THR A 69 -6.41 -5.57 0.05
N GLU A 70 -7.62 -5.02 -0.18
CA GLU A 70 -8.69 -5.82 -0.80
C GLU A 70 -8.34 -6.23 -2.23
N MET A 71 -7.61 -5.39 -2.95
CA MET A 71 -7.24 -5.65 -4.34
C MET A 71 -6.20 -6.76 -4.49
N VAL A 72 -5.34 -6.97 -3.47
CA VAL A 72 -4.27 -7.97 -3.55
C VAL A 72 -4.53 -9.21 -2.70
N LYS A 73 -5.46 -9.15 -1.77
CA LYS A 73 -5.79 -10.30 -0.92
C LYS A 73 -6.26 -11.48 -1.75
N HIS A 74 -5.70 -12.66 -1.49
CA HIS A 74 -5.96 -13.91 -2.21
C HIS A 74 -5.45 -13.93 -3.65
N HIS A 75 -4.64 -12.94 -4.04
CA HIS A 75 -4.04 -12.89 -5.38
C HIS A 75 -2.57 -13.31 -5.35
N PRO A 76 -2.05 -13.81 -6.49
CA PRO A 76 -0.63 -14.17 -6.58
C PRO A 76 0.28 -12.95 -6.43
N ILE A 77 1.50 -13.18 -5.94
CA ILE A 77 2.52 -12.13 -5.84
C ILE A 77 2.73 -11.45 -7.18
N SER A 78 2.72 -12.21 -8.29
CA SER A 78 2.92 -11.66 -9.63
C SER A 78 1.90 -10.58 -9.99
N GLU A 79 0.68 -10.68 -9.48
CA GLU A 79 -0.34 -9.64 -9.68
C GLU A 79 -0.14 -8.48 -8.72
N ALA A 80 0.24 -8.76 -7.48
CA ALA A 80 0.47 -7.73 -6.48
C ALA A 80 1.64 -6.81 -6.87
N ILE A 81 2.68 -7.35 -7.51
CA ILE A 81 3.82 -6.56 -8.01
C ILE A 81 3.35 -5.53 -9.04
N LYS A 82 2.31 -5.85 -9.79
CA LYS A 82 1.78 -4.97 -10.85
C LYS A 82 0.77 -3.95 -10.34
N LEU A 83 0.41 -4.00 -9.06
CA LEU A 83 -0.52 -3.03 -8.49
C LEU A 83 0.01 -1.61 -8.69
N SER A 84 -0.81 -0.74 -9.23
CA SER A 84 -0.46 0.67 -9.40
C SER A 84 -1.33 1.54 -8.50
N ASN A 85 -0.78 2.69 -8.09
CA ASN A 85 -1.57 3.65 -7.32
C ASN A 85 -2.76 4.16 -8.13
N ALA A 86 -2.60 4.28 -9.45
CA ALA A 86 -3.70 4.69 -10.32
C ALA A 86 -4.89 3.72 -10.24
N ALA A 87 -4.61 2.42 -10.16
CA ALA A 87 -5.67 1.41 -10.02
C ALA A 87 -6.42 1.57 -8.68
N VAL A 88 -5.70 1.87 -7.60
CA VAL A 88 -6.31 2.11 -6.29
C VAL A 88 -7.20 3.34 -6.33
N VAL A 89 -6.70 4.43 -6.92
CA VAL A 89 -7.47 5.67 -7.06
C VAL A 89 -8.74 5.44 -7.89
N GLU A 90 -8.61 4.73 -9.00
CA GLU A 90 -9.74 4.40 -9.86
C GLU A 90 -10.78 3.56 -9.12
N ALA A 91 -10.33 2.55 -8.37
CA ALA A 91 -11.21 1.68 -7.60
C ALA A 91 -12.00 2.45 -6.54
N LEU A 92 -11.41 3.52 -6.00
CA LEU A 92 -12.07 4.40 -5.03
C LEU A 92 -12.97 5.47 -5.69
N GLY A 93 -12.96 5.53 -7.02
CA GLY A 93 -13.72 6.55 -7.74
C GLY A 93 -13.04 7.91 -7.81
N GLY A 94 -11.76 7.96 -7.47
CA GLY A 94 -10.95 9.16 -7.49
C GLY A 94 -10.53 9.64 -6.11
N LEU A 95 -9.51 10.49 -6.07
CA LEU A 95 -9.02 11.14 -4.84
C LEU A 95 -8.73 12.60 -5.16
N PRO A 96 -8.83 13.51 -4.15
CA PRO A 96 -8.36 14.87 -4.33
C PRO A 96 -6.87 14.88 -4.73
N ALA A 97 -6.48 15.81 -5.59
CA ALA A 97 -5.12 15.89 -6.12
C ALA A 97 -4.04 15.90 -5.03
N ASN A 98 -4.31 16.60 -3.93
CA ASN A 98 -3.35 16.69 -2.81
C ASN A 98 -3.32 15.45 -1.90
N LYS A 99 -4.06 14.39 -2.25
CA LYS A 99 -4.10 13.13 -1.50
C LYS A 99 -3.62 11.93 -2.34
N ILE A 100 -3.17 12.16 -3.56
CA ILE A 100 -2.67 11.07 -4.42
C ILE A 100 -1.50 10.35 -3.77
N HIS A 101 -0.64 11.05 -3.02
CA HIS A 101 0.51 10.42 -2.35
C HIS A 101 0.09 9.28 -1.41
N CYS A 102 -1.12 9.34 -0.84
CA CYS A 102 -1.62 8.27 0.03
C CYS A 102 -1.77 6.95 -0.72
N SER A 103 -2.22 7.01 -1.99
CA SER A 103 -2.33 5.80 -2.82
C SER A 103 -0.95 5.24 -3.18
N VAL A 104 0.03 6.13 -3.39
CA VAL A 104 1.41 5.72 -3.68
C VAL A 104 2.03 5.08 -2.44
N LEU A 105 1.77 5.62 -1.25
CA LEU A 105 2.25 5.03 0.01
C LEU A 105 1.73 3.61 0.18
N ALA A 106 0.44 3.37 -0.07
CA ALA A 106 -0.16 2.04 0.04
C ALA A 106 0.48 1.05 -0.94
N GLU A 107 0.65 1.46 -2.19
CA GLU A 107 1.31 0.66 -3.22
C GLU A 107 2.74 0.31 -2.81
N GLN A 108 3.52 1.31 -2.38
CA GLN A 108 4.91 1.13 -2.01
C GLN A 108 5.09 0.28 -0.75
N ALA A 109 4.17 0.40 0.21
CA ALA A 109 4.21 -0.42 1.42
C ALA A 109 3.99 -1.90 1.10
N ILE A 110 3.07 -2.21 0.18
CA ILE A 110 2.86 -3.59 -0.28
C ILE A 110 4.10 -4.10 -0.99
N LYS A 111 4.69 -3.29 -1.86
CA LYS A 111 5.93 -3.69 -2.56
C LYS A 111 7.09 -3.87 -1.59
N ALA A 112 7.20 -3.01 -0.56
CA ALA A 112 8.22 -3.18 0.47
C ALA A 112 8.06 -4.50 1.21
N ALA A 113 6.83 -4.90 1.49
CA ALA A 113 6.57 -6.20 2.11
C ALA A 113 6.99 -7.36 1.21
N LEU A 114 6.74 -7.26 -0.10
CA LEU A 114 7.17 -8.27 -1.06
C LEU A 114 8.69 -8.33 -1.17
N VAL A 115 9.38 -7.19 -1.12
CA VAL A 115 10.84 -7.14 -1.07
C VAL A 115 11.34 -7.88 0.18
N ASP A 116 10.74 -7.61 1.32
CA ASP A 116 11.07 -8.28 2.58
C ASP A 116 10.90 -9.79 2.48
N TYR A 117 9.81 -10.24 1.86
CA TYR A 117 9.53 -11.66 1.66
C TYR A 117 10.67 -12.36 0.92
N TYR A 118 11.11 -11.78 -0.21
CA TYR A 118 12.20 -12.36 -0.98
C TYR A 118 13.54 -12.24 -0.26
N ASN A 119 13.80 -11.14 0.43
CA ASN A 119 15.03 -10.96 1.21
C ASN A 119 15.15 -12.03 2.31
N ARG A 120 14.05 -12.38 2.96
CA ARG A 120 14.02 -13.44 3.99
C ARG A 120 14.36 -14.80 3.41
N GLN A 121 14.19 -15.00 2.11
CA GLN A 121 14.55 -16.24 1.42
C GLN A 121 15.97 -16.22 0.88
N GLY A 122 16.73 -15.17 1.16
CA GLY A 122 18.10 -15.03 0.66
C GLY A 122 18.18 -14.55 -0.78
N LYS A 123 17.09 -14.03 -1.32
CA LYS A 123 17.04 -13.46 -2.68
C LYS A 123 17.14 -11.94 -2.63
N ASP A 124 17.45 -11.32 -3.76
CA ASP A 124 17.46 -9.87 -3.88
C ASP A 124 16.03 -9.38 -4.12
N GLY A 125 15.37 -8.90 -3.08
CA GLY A 125 13.96 -8.47 -3.16
C GLY A 125 13.74 -7.35 -4.16
N GLU A 126 14.62 -6.37 -4.22
CA GLU A 126 14.48 -5.27 -5.19
C GLU A 126 14.61 -5.76 -6.63
N ALA A 127 15.47 -6.74 -6.88
CA ALA A 127 15.60 -7.32 -8.22
C ALA A 127 14.32 -8.07 -8.62
N MET A 128 13.64 -8.69 -7.65
CA MET A 128 12.41 -9.46 -7.90
C MET A 128 11.17 -8.58 -8.05
N VAL A 129 11.07 -7.52 -7.26
CA VAL A 129 9.86 -6.69 -7.17
C VAL A 129 10.02 -5.35 -7.90
N GLY A 130 11.20 -4.77 -7.83
CA GLY A 130 11.48 -3.45 -8.37
C GLY A 130 11.99 -2.51 -7.27
N LYS A 131 12.61 -1.43 -7.69
CA LYS A 131 13.16 -0.43 -6.77
C LYS A 131 12.02 0.36 -6.12
N LEU A 132 12.10 0.51 -4.80
CA LEU A 132 11.11 1.28 -4.05
C LEU A 132 11.35 2.78 -4.25
N MET A 133 10.27 3.54 -4.20
CA MET A 133 10.33 5.01 -4.28
C MET A 133 10.85 5.59 -2.97
N THR A 134 11.58 6.68 -3.06
CA THR A 134 12.00 7.45 -1.88
C THR A 134 10.84 8.27 -1.35
N GLU A 135 10.95 8.74 -0.10
CA GLU A 135 9.92 9.63 0.48
C GLU A 135 9.71 10.88 -0.37
N GLU A 136 10.80 11.45 -0.91
CA GLU A 136 10.73 12.63 -1.77
C GLU A 136 9.99 12.36 -3.06
N GLU A 137 10.23 11.21 -3.69
CA GLU A 137 9.54 10.81 -4.91
C GLU A 137 8.05 10.63 -4.67
N ILE A 138 7.67 10.04 -3.52
CA ILE A 138 6.27 9.85 -3.16
C ILE A 138 5.56 11.19 -2.97
N GLU A 139 6.19 12.12 -2.25
CA GLU A 139 5.62 13.45 -2.05
C GLU A 139 5.46 14.22 -3.37
N ALA A 140 6.41 14.05 -4.29
CA ALA A 140 6.37 14.73 -5.57
C ALA A 140 5.15 14.35 -6.42
N THR A 141 4.50 13.21 -6.16
CA THR A 141 3.30 12.79 -6.90
C THR A 141 2.16 13.79 -6.77
N ASN A 142 2.03 14.45 -5.62
CA ASN A 142 1.00 15.48 -5.44
C ASN A 142 1.28 16.72 -6.30
N HIS A 143 2.55 17.10 -6.43
CA HIS A 143 2.93 18.26 -7.23
C HIS A 143 2.65 18.04 -8.72
N ILE A 144 2.89 16.82 -9.20
CA ILE A 144 2.61 16.45 -10.59
C ILE A 144 1.11 16.57 -10.87
N GLU A 145 0.28 16.11 -9.96
CA GLU A 145 -1.18 16.15 -10.12
C GLU A 145 -1.76 17.57 -10.05
N GLU A 146 -1.09 18.47 -9.36
CA GLU A 146 -1.53 19.85 -9.23
C GLU A 146 -1.25 20.70 -10.49
N ASP A 147 -0.28 20.27 -11.30
CA ASP A 147 0.06 20.95 -12.55
C ASP A 147 -0.88 20.54 -13.68
#